data_cda63ffae4f9bee881eda206fffa72af
#
_entry.id   cda63ffae4f9bee881eda206fffa72af
#
_cell.length_a   1.000
_cell.length_b   1.000
_cell.length_c   1.000
_cell.angle_alpha   90.00
_cell.angle_beta   90.00
_cell.angle_gamma   90.00
#
_symmetry.space_group_name_H-M   'P 1'
#
loop_
_entity.id
_entity.type
_entity.pdbx_description
1 polymer ?
#
loop_
_entity_poly.entity_id
_entity_poly.type
_entity_poly.pdbx_seq_one_letter_code
_entity_poly.pdbx_strand_id
1 'polypeptide(L)'
;MSVFSYDILVILRFYIYNINMNFLIMSNDVIFVSKMIEEIKKNEEGALILTTDFQEENLMNIRPSLDNLSLCIIFSDPAIFKSMEENTLLASLVGYFFANNTPVITNDRSLAYHTLFTNDGVQFFSSQDKIFSFLKKQYRQINLKNDKRMAKKELMTRGIPCTADCFGQYLAKNKTEICNLFLEADIDPNSRDDFGTPLLNIAVRNDNEDFVKKLLEAGADINSVSEDRGYTAVMDAVWRGNYEITKFLIEKGAELNTISKEGQSNLVLAVGADRTKICEILAKNGADPDIKDQMGMSAYGYATLFKKTEIVDILKPFHKE
;
A
#
# COMPACT_ATOMS: atom_id res chain seq x y z
N MET A 1 -5.75 54.14 -8.39
CA MET A 1 -6.55 52.97 -8.06
C MET A 1 -5.59 51.81 -8.02
N SER A 2 -5.36 51.31 -6.84
CA SER A 2 -4.26 50.43 -6.51
C SER A 2 -4.50 49.04 -7.03
N VAL A 3 -3.57 48.54 -7.84
CA VAL A 3 -3.40 47.15 -8.19
C VAL A 3 -2.88 46.44 -6.91
N PHE A 4 -3.70 45.59 -6.31
CA PHE A 4 -3.23 44.69 -5.27
C PHE A 4 -2.45 43.54 -5.93
N SER A 5 -1.15 43.64 -5.86
CA SER A 5 -0.20 42.55 -6.07
C SER A 5 -0.38 41.56 -4.92
N TYR A 6 -0.88 40.35 -5.19
CA TYR A 6 -0.88 39.28 -4.23
C TYR A 6 0.41 38.45 -4.36
N ASP A 7 1.47 38.94 -3.76
CA ASP A 7 2.61 38.13 -3.37
C ASP A 7 2.24 37.39 -2.08
N ILE A 8 1.79 36.16 -2.17
CA ILE A 8 1.75 35.28 -1.01
C ILE A 8 2.50 34.02 -1.38
N LEU A 9 3.81 34.09 -1.23
CA LEU A 9 4.65 32.90 -1.08
C LEU A 9 4.77 32.62 0.43
N VAL A 10 3.86 31.82 0.99
CA VAL A 10 4.04 31.30 2.35
C VAL A 10 4.63 29.92 2.26
N ILE A 11 5.96 29.85 2.32
CA ILE A 11 6.68 28.61 2.52
C ILE A 11 6.73 28.35 4.03
N LEU A 12 5.82 27.54 4.54
CA LEU A 12 5.96 26.91 5.86
C LEU A 12 6.29 25.45 5.66
N ARG A 13 7.57 25.11 5.78
CA ARG A 13 8.03 23.72 5.97
C ARG A 13 7.70 23.30 7.40
N PHE A 14 6.70 22.45 7.56
CA PHE A 14 6.60 21.58 8.73
C PHE A 14 6.84 20.14 8.29
N TYR A 15 7.98 19.62 8.71
CA TYR A 15 8.27 18.19 8.72
C TYR A 15 7.52 17.58 9.91
N ILE A 16 6.40 16.93 9.65
CA ILE A 16 5.84 15.85 10.49
C ILE A 16 5.03 14.95 9.56
N TYR A 17 5.21 13.66 9.68
CA TYR A 17 4.56 12.56 8.97
C TYR A 17 3.02 12.69 8.89
N ASN A 18 2.55 13.47 7.95
CA ASN A 18 1.22 13.41 7.38
C ASN A 18 1.41 13.69 5.89
N ILE A 19 0.97 12.76 5.05
CA ILE A 19 1.00 12.93 3.60
C ILE A 19 -0.03 14.00 3.26
N ASN A 20 0.39 15.26 3.33
CA ASN A 20 -0.47 16.38 2.96
C ASN A 20 -0.58 16.44 1.43
N MET A 21 -1.81 16.48 0.92
CA MET A 21 -2.04 16.69 -0.50
C MET A 21 -1.62 18.09 -0.92
N ASN A 22 -0.89 18.18 -2.03
CA ASN A 22 -0.47 19.43 -2.63
C ASN A 22 -1.35 19.72 -3.85
N PHE A 23 -2.00 20.87 -3.86
CA PHE A 23 -2.90 21.29 -4.93
C PHE A 23 -2.32 22.47 -5.69
N LEU A 24 -2.57 22.48 -6.99
CA LEU A 24 -2.40 23.66 -7.81
C LEU A 24 -3.77 24.08 -8.36
N ILE A 25 -4.16 25.32 -8.12
CA ILE A 25 -5.38 25.92 -8.68
C ILE A 25 -4.95 27.03 -9.66
N MET A 26 -5.24 26.83 -10.93
CA MET A 26 -4.98 27.81 -11.99
C MET A 26 -6.30 28.42 -12.41
N SER A 27 -6.53 29.68 -12.06
CA SER A 27 -7.75 30.39 -12.44
C SER A 27 -7.62 31.89 -12.29
N ASN A 28 -8.25 32.64 -13.19
CA ASN A 28 -8.45 34.09 -13.07
C ASN A 28 -9.71 34.44 -12.29
N ASP A 29 -10.53 33.44 -11.92
CA ASP A 29 -11.73 33.64 -11.11
C ASP A 29 -11.41 33.56 -9.62
N VAL A 30 -11.21 34.72 -8.99
CA VAL A 30 -10.85 34.84 -7.57
C VAL A 30 -11.92 34.23 -6.65
N ILE A 31 -13.22 34.33 -7.05
CA ILE A 31 -14.31 33.75 -6.27
C ILE A 31 -14.26 32.23 -6.31
N PHE A 32 -14.01 31.66 -7.48
CA PHE A 32 -13.79 30.22 -7.65
C PHE A 32 -12.61 29.73 -6.83
N VAL A 33 -11.46 30.41 -6.93
CA VAL A 33 -10.24 30.04 -6.16
C VAL A 33 -10.53 30.05 -4.67
N SER A 34 -11.18 31.08 -4.14
CA SER A 34 -11.49 31.21 -2.72
C SER A 34 -12.41 30.08 -2.22
N LYS A 35 -13.46 29.76 -2.98
CA LYS A 35 -14.37 28.62 -2.68
C LYS A 35 -13.65 27.28 -2.73
N MET A 36 -12.75 27.09 -3.70
CA MET A 36 -11.94 25.88 -3.81
C MET A 36 -11.02 25.68 -2.62
N ILE A 37 -10.31 26.72 -2.22
CA ILE A 37 -9.45 26.71 -1.03
C ILE A 37 -10.26 26.31 0.21
N GLU A 38 -11.43 26.91 0.39
CA GLU A 38 -12.30 26.58 1.52
C GLU A 38 -12.76 25.11 1.51
N GLU A 39 -13.16 24.60 0.34
CA GLU A 39 -13.61 23.21 0.22
C GLU A 39 -12.48 22.20 0.42
N ILE A 40 -11.29 22.49 -0.12
CA ILE A 40 -10.12 21.65 0.10
C ILE A 40 -9.73 21.62 1.57
N LYS A 41 -9.66 22.75 2.22
CA LYS A 41 -9.29 22.86 3.65
C LYS A 41 -10.28 22.19 4.59
N LYS A 42 -11.55 22.08 4.23
CA LYS A 42 -12.55 21.30 4.99
C LYS A 42 -12.24 19.80 5.03
N ASN A 43 -11.63 19.30 3.95
CA ASN A 43 -11.32 17.88 3.81
C ASN A 43 -9.88 17.56 4.20
N GLU A 44 -8.96 18.52 4.09
CA GLU A 44 -7.52 18.37 4.31
C GLU A 44 -6.95 19.65 4.94
N GLU A 45 -6.93 19.71 6.25
CA GLU A 45 -6.52 20.91 7.00
C GLU A 45 -5.04 21.29 6.75
N GLY A 46 -4.20 20.29 6.46
CA GLY A 46 -2.77 20.45 6.19
C GLY A 46 -2.40 20.62 4.70
N ALA A 47 -3.37 20.71 3.79
CA ALA A 47 -3.09 20.79 2.35
C ALA A 47 -2.27 22.04 1.99
N LEU A 48 -1.20 21.85 1.21
CA LEU A 48 -0.51 22.95 0.55
C LEU A 48 -1.26 23.31 -0.74
N ILE A 49 -1.76 24.53 -0.82
CA ILE A 49 -2.51 25.01 -1.98
C ILE A 49 -1.71 26.11 -2.66
N LEU A 50 -1.24 25.85 -3.87
CA LEU A 50 -0.65 26.82 -4.77
C LEU A 50 -1.74 27.38 -5.66
N THR A 51 -1.75 28.69 -5.85
CA THR A 51 -2.68 29.36 -6.79
C THR A 51 -1.91 30.19 -7.78
N THR A 52 -2.37 30.20 -9.00
CA THR A 52 -1.81 31.06 -10.05
C THR A 52 -2.88 31.44 -11.06
N ASP A 53 -2.66 32.51 -11.79
CA ASP A 53 -3.39 32.86 -13.00
C ASP A 53 -2.66 32.31 -14.24
N PHE A 54 -3.10 32.77 -15.42
CA PHE A 54 -2.55 32.31 -16.69
C PHE A 54 -1.49 33.27 -17.28
N GLN A 55 -0.95 34.19 -16.47
CA GLN A 55 0.15 35.05 -16.90
C GLN A 55 1.46 34.26 -16.97
N GLU A 56 2.24 34.44 -18.02
CA GLU A 56 3.46 33.68 -18.28
C GLU A 56 4.46 33.81 -17.12
N GLU A 57 4.63 35.00 -16.56
CA GLU A 57 5.53 35.25 -15.43
C GLU A 57 5.12 34.45 -14.21
N ASN A 58 3.82 34.39 -13.88
CA ASN A 58 3.30 33.67 -12.73
C ASN A 58 3.42 32.15 -12.94
N LEU A 59 3.19 31.65 -14.16
CA LEU A 59 3.39 30.23 -14.49
C LEU A 59 4.86 29.80 -14.39
N MET A 60 5.80 30.66 -14.75
CA MET A 60 7.23 30.39 -14.63
C MET A 60 7.66 30.29 -13.16
N ASN A 61 7.10 31.16 -12.30
CA ASN A 61 7.44 31.22 -10.87
C ASN A 61 6.98 29.98 -10.07
N ILE A 62 5.91 29.29 -10.48
CA ILE A 62 5.44 28.07 -9.78
C ILE A 62 6.19 26.81 -10.20
N ARG A 63 6.92 26.82 -11.34
CA ARG A 63 7.59 25.65 -11.90
C ARG A 63 8.45 24.87 -10.88
N PRO A 64 9.25 25.50 -10.01
CA PRO A 64 10.03 24.79 -9.01
C PRO A 64 9.20 24.05 -7.96
N SER A 65 7.92 24.40 -7.81
CA SER A 65 7.02 23.83 -6.79
C SER A 65 6.13 22.70 -7.32
N LEU A 66 6.31 22.30 -8.59
CA LEU A 66 5.41 21.34 -9.26
C LEU A 66 5.71 19.87 -8.98
N ASP A 67 6.87 19.56 -8.40
CA ASP A 67 7.38 18.17 -8.32
C ASP A 67 6.53 17.20 -7.49
N ASN A 68 5.68 17.71 -6.60
CA ASN A 68 4.91 16.89 -5.66
C ASN A 68 3.43 17.23 -5.66
N LEU A 69 2.89 17.63 -6.80
CA LEU A 69 1.47 17.95 -6.89
C LEU A 69 0.60 16.68 -6.87
N SER A 70 -0.42 16.73 -6.07
CA SER A 70 -1.44 15.69 -5.93
C SER A 70 -2.58 15.84 -6.93
N LEU A 71 -2.95 17.09 -7.22
CA LEU A 71 -4.03 17.44 -8.13
C LEU A 71 -3.81 18.84 -8.70
N CYS A 72 -4.04 18.99 -10.00
CA CYS A 72 -4.11 20.29 -10.66
C CYS A 72 -5.55 20.59 -11.07
N ILE A 73 -6.05 21.78 -10.72
CA ILE A 73 -7.37 22.29 -11.09
C ILE A 73 -7.17 23.49 -12.00
N ILE A 74 -7.61 23.37 -13.25
CA ILE A 74 -7.54 24.44 -14.26
C ILE A 74 -8.97 24.86 -14.58
N PHE A 75 -9.32 26.08 -14.19
CA PHE A 75 -10.65 26.62 -14.43
C PHE A 75 -10.57 28.09 -14.89
N SER A 76 -11.10 28.40 -16.05
CA SER A 76 -11.13 29.77 -16.56
C SER A 76 -12.26 30.01 -17.56
N ASP A 77 -12.41 31.27 -17.99
CA ASP A 77 -13.29 31.64 -19.08
C ASP A 77 -12.84 30.93 -20.38
N PRO A 78 -13.77 30.36 -21.17
CA PRO A 78 -13.45 29.71 -22.44
C PRO A 78 -12.72 30.61 -23.44
N ALA A 79 -12.88 31.95 -23.34
CA ALA A 79 -12.15 32.91 -24.18
C ALA A 79 -10.64 32.95 -23.86
N ILE A 80 -10.26 32.73 -22.61
CA ILE A 80 -8.86 32.65 -22.16
C ILE A 80 -8.22 31.38 -22.71
N PHE A 81 -8.93 30.25 -22.68
CA PHE A 81 -8.42 28.99 -23.24
C PHE A 81 -8.14 29.05 -24.75
N LYS A 82 -8.91 29.81 -25.54
CA LYS A 82 -8.62 30.02 -26.97
C LYS A 82 -7.27 30.68 -27.22
N SER A 83 -6.87 31.60 -26.34
CA SER A 83 -5.54 32.25 -26.42
C SER A 83 -4.42 31.32 -25.93
N MET A 84 -4.77 30.24 -25.24
CA MET A 84 -3.82 29.27 -24.70
C MET A 84 -3.46 28.16 -25.71
N GLU A 85 -4.28 27.89 -26.72
CA GLU A 85 -3.89 26.99 -27.82
C GLU A 85 -2.58 27.44 -28.49
N GLU A 86 -2.26 28.75 -28.39
CA GLU A 86 -1.01 29.34 -28.84
C GLU A 86 0.07 29.43 -27.77
N ASN A 87 -0.26 29.10 -26.49
CA ASN A 87 0.65 29.23 -25.37
C ASN A 87 1.45 27.95 -25.15
N THR A 88 2.67 27.93 -25.65
CA THR A 88 3.61 26.79 -25.51
C THR A 88 3.96 26.47 -24.07
N LEU A 89 3.90 27.45 -23.16
CA LEU A 89 4.21 27.26 -21.75
C LEU A 89 3.13 26.46 -21.02
N LEU A 90 1.85 26.76 -21.23
CA LEU A 90 0.76 25.99 -20.66
C LEU A 90 0.74 24.54 -21.18
N ALA A 91 0.95 24.36 -22.49
CA ALA A 91 1.07 23.05 -23.10
C ALA A 91 2.24 22.24 -22.46
N SER A 92 3.35 22.90 -22.18
CA SER A 92 4.51 22.31 -21.50
C SER A 92 4.18 21.92 -20.04
N LEU A 93 3.43 22.76 -19.32
CA LEU A 93 3.00 22.46 -17.94
C LEU A 93 2.01 21.29 -17.90
N VAL A 94 1.03 21.28 -18.81
CA VAL A 94 0.08 20.16 -18.90
C VAL A 94 0.80 18.88 -19.29
N GLY A 95 1.77 18.95 -20.22
CA GLY A 95 2.66 17.82 -20.53
C GLY A 95 3.48 17.34 -19.34
N TYR A 96 3.96 18.24 -18.52
CA TYR A 96 4.66 17.92 -17.27
C TYR A 96 3.73 17.21 -16.27
N PHE A 97 2.50 17.68 -16.06
CA PHE A 97 1.53 17.02 -15.18
C PHE A 97 1.21 15.61 -15.69
N PHE A 98 1.06 15.46 -16.99
CA PHE A 98 0.84 14.16 -17.60
C PHE A 98 2.02 13.20 -17.39
N ALA A 99 3.25 13.66 -17.67
CA ALA A 99 4.47 12.87 -17.47
C ALA A 99 4.66 12.42 -16.02
N ASN A 100 4.18 13.23 -15.06
CA ASN A 100 4.21 12.91 -13.63
C ASN A 100 2.94 12.23 -13.12
N ASN A 101 2.02 11.84 -14.02
CA ASN A 101 0.71 11.26 -13.67
C ASN A 101 -0.09 12.12 -12.69
N THR A 102 0.09 13.44 -12.68
CA THR A 102 -0.70 14.34 -11.84
C THR A 102 -2.09 14.49 -12.45
N PRO A 103 -3.17 14.15 -11.74
CA PRO A 103 -4.52 14.33 -12.24
C PRO A 103 -4.81 15.79 -12.52
N VAL A 104 -5.49 16.09 -13.62
CA VAL A 104 -5.93 17.44 -14.00
C VAL A 104 -7.45 17.47 -14.08
N ILE A 105 -8.05 18.44 -13.40
CA ILE A 105 -9.50 18.74 -13.50
C ILE A 105 -9.63 20.08 -14.26
N THR A 106 -10.43 20.11 -15.30
CA THR A 106 -10.59 21.30 -16.12
C THR A 106 -12.00 21.50 -16.63
N ASN A 107 -12.37 22.74 -16.95
CA ASN A 107 -13.54 23.09 -17.74
C ASN A 107 -13.20 23.35 -19.22
N ASP A 108 -11.96 23.13 -19.62
CA ASP A 108 -11.54 23.22 -21.02
C ASP A 108 -11.70 21.87 -21.73
N ARG A 109 -12.58 21.84 -22.75
CA ARG A 109 -12.80 20.64 -23.56
C ARG A 109 -11.59 20.28 -24.43
N SER A 110 -10.83 21.26 -24.89
CA SER A 110 -9.67 21.01 -25.77
C SER A 110 -8.60 20.23 -25.03
N LEU A 111 -8.32 20.57 -23.76
CA LEU A 111 -7.41 19.82 -22.91
C LEU A 111 -7.88 18.40 -22.63
N ALA A 112 -9.20 18.20 -22.45
CA ALA A 112 -9.76 16.88 -22.15
C ALA A 112 -9.78 15.92 -23.34
N TYR A 113 -9.86 16.46 -24.58
CA TYR A 113 -9.95 15.64 -25.81
C TYR A 113 -8.64 15.56 -26.59
N HIS A 114 -7.56 16.17 -26.14
CA HIS A 114 -6.27 16.05 -26.81
C HIS A 114 -5.81 14.58 -26.79
N THR A 115 -5.52 14.01 -27.96
CA THR A 115 -5.19 12.57 -28.11
C THR A 115 -3.99 12.09 -27.29
N LEU A 116 -3.14 13.00 -26.81
CA LEU A 116 -2.04 12.71 -25.90
C LEU A 116 -2.50 12.47 -24.46
N PHE A 117 -3.75 12.80 -24.08
CA PHE A 117 -4.26 12.78 -22.72
C PHE A 117 -5.40 11.77 -22.51
N THR A 118 -5.56 10.78 -23.38
CA THR A 118 -6.69 9.83 -23.39
C THR A 118 -6.69 8.78 -22.28
N ASN A 119 -5.72 8.80 -21.37
CA ASN A 119 -5.71 7.91 -20.20
C ASN A 119 -6.03 8.71 -18.95
N ASP A 120 -7.22 8.55 -18.38
CA ASP A 120 -7.67 8.89 -17.00
C ASP A 120 -7.05 10.11 -16.28
N GLY A 121 -6.10 10.81 -16.89
CA GLY A 121 -5.32 11.89 -16.30
C GLY A 121 -5.99 13.27 -16.35
N VAL A 122 -6.90 13.51 -17.30
CA VAL A 122 -7.60 14.80 -17.45
C VAL A 122 -9.10 14.59 -17.40
N GLN A 123 -9.79 15.27 -16.48
CA GLN A 123 -11.23 15.17 -16.32
C GLN A 123 -11.90 16.51 -16.62
N PHE A 124 -12.86 16.48 -17.55
CA PHE A 124 -13.63 17.64 -17.95
C PHE A 124 -14.92 17.78 -17.16
N PHE A 125 -15.18 18.99 -16.70
CA PHE A 125 -16.43 19.37 -16.04
C PHE A 125 -17.00 20.66 -16.62
N SER A 126 -18.24 20.64 -17.07
CA SER A 126 -18.88 21.78 -17.74
C SER A 126 -19.26 22.95 -16.83
N SER A 127 -19.09 22.83 -15.49
CA SER A 127 -19.40 23.89 -14.53
C SER A 127 -18.63 23.73 -13.22
N GLN A 128 -18.49 24.82 -12.46
CA GLN A 128 -17.91 24.83 -11.12
C GLN A 128 -18.61 23.87 -10.17
N ASP A 129 -19.95 23.83 -10.15
CA ASP A 129 -20.72 22.98 -9.25
C ASP A 129 -20.44 21.49 -9.48
N LYS A 130 -20.18 21.11 -10.72
CA LYS A 130 -19.79 19.73 -11.06
C LYS A 130 -18.39 19.39 -10.53
N ILE A 131 -17.44 20.32 -10.61
CA ILE A 131 -16.10 20.16 -10.02
C ILE A 131 -16.22 19.99 -8.50
N PHE A 132 -16.98 20.85 -7.83
CA PHE A 132 -17.21 20.74 -6.38
C PHE A 132 -17.87 19.42 -5.99
N SER A 133 -18.93 19.02 -6.74
CA SER A 133 -19.62 17.75 -6.48
C SER A 133 -18.72 16.54 -6.68
N PHE A 134 -17.84 16.57 -7.68
CA PHE A 134 -16.86 15.53 -7.94
C PHE A 134 -15.85 15.43 -6.81
N LEU A 135 -15.26 16.55 -6.40
CA LEU A 135 -14.29 16.58 -5.31
C LEU A 135 -14.89 16.03 -4.01
N LYS A 136 -16.12 16.44 -3.66
CA LYS A 136 -16.82 15.92 -2.47
C LYS A 136 -17.03 14.40 -2.50
N LYS A 137 -17.34 13.83 -3.68
CA LYS A 137 -17.64 12.40 -3.82
C LYS A 137 -16.40 11.54 -3.95
N GLN A 138 -15.37 12.03 -4.63
CA GLN A 138 -14.20 11.23 -5.01
C GLN A 138 -12.89 11.64 -4.35
N TYR A 139 -12.94 12.62 -3.44
CA TYR A 139 -11.75 13.13 -2.75
C TYR A 139 -10.89 12.02 -2.14
N ARG A 140 -11.51 11.06 -1.44
CA ARG A 140 -10.80 9.91 -0.86
C ARG A 140 -10.11 9.03 -1.91
N GLN A 141 -10.74 8.83 -3.08
CA GLN A 141 -10.15 8.01 -4.15
C GLN A 141 -8.96 8.70 -4.82
N ILE A 142 -9.03 10.03 -4.98
CA ILE A 142 -7.90 10.82 -5.49
C ILE A 142 -6.74 10.75 -4.50
N ASN A 143 -7.02 10.88 -3.21
CA ASN A 143 -6.02 10.78 -2.15
C ASN A 143 -5.32 9.41 -2.17
N LEU A 144 -6.08 8.32 -2.14
CA LEU A 144 -5.54 6.96 -2.19
C LEU A 144 -4.65 6.70 -3.43
N LYS A 145 -5.08 7.15 -4.62
CA LYS A 145 -4.26 7.03 -5.84
C LYS A 145 -2.96 7.83 -5.76
N ASN A 146 -3.02 8.98 -5.10
CA ASN A 146 -1.86 9.84 -4.93
C ASN A 146 -0.85 9.27 -3.93
N ASP A 147 -1.33 8.75 -2.79
CA ASP A 147 -0.48 8.13 -1.77
C ASP A 147 0.33 6.96 -2.36
N LYS A 148 -0.35 6.09 -3.14
CA LYS A 148 0.31 4.99 -3.86
C LYS A 148 1.41 5.48 -4.82
N ARG A 149 1.13 6.55 -5.56
CA ARG A 149 2.09 7.14 -6.50
C ARG A 149 3.29 7.75 -5.77
N MET A 150 3.04 8.49 -4.68
CA MET A 150 4.10 9.11 -3.88
C MET A 150 4.99 8.06 -3.22
N ALA A 151 4.41 6.99 -2.68
CA ALA A 151 5.18 5.88 -2.13
C ALA A 151 6.06 5.19 -3.18
N LYS A 152 5.52 4.95 -4.40
CA LYS A 152 6.33 4.43 -5.51
C LYS A 152 7.46 5.37 -5.91
N LYS A 153 7.19 6.68 -6.01
CA LYS A 153 8.20 7.69 -6.32
C LYS A 153 9.29 7.73 -5.26
N GLU A 154 8.92 7.65 -3.98
CA GLU A 154 9.86 7.63 -2.87
C GLU A 154 10.78 6.41 -2.92
N LEU A 155 10.23 5.20 -3.15
CA LEU A 155 11.02 3.99 -3.37
C LEU A 155 12.01 4.17 -4.53
N MET A 156 11.53 4.67 -5.67
CA MET A 156 12.38 4.92 -6.85
C MET A 156 13.49 5.95 -6.58
N THR A 157 13.18 7.03 -5.85
CA THR A 157 14.16 8.07 -5.50
C THR A 157 15.27 7.52 -4.61
N ARG A 158 14.93 6.54 -3.76
CA ARG A 158 15.90 5.80 -2.95
C ARG A 158 16.63 4.70 -3.74
N GLY A 159 16.36 4.54 -5.04
CA GLY A 159 16.91 3.49 -5.88
C GLY A 159 16.38 2.09 -5.57
N ILE A 160 15.18 1.99 -4.99
CA ILE A 160 14.55 0.74 -4.58
C ILE A 160 13.46 0.38 -5.60
N PRO A 161 13.63 -0.71 -6.38
CA PRO A 161 12.58 -1.21 -7.26
C PRO A 161 11.34 -1.64 -6.46
N CYS A 162 10.14 -1.23 -6.92
CA CYS A 162 8.87 -1.63 -6.29
C CYS A 162 8.47 -3.05 -6.76
N THR A 163 9.22 -4.06 -6.33
CA THR A 163 9.01 -5.48 -6.64
C THR A 163 8.81 -6.30 -5.37
N ALA A 164 8.19 -7.46 -5.49
CA ALA A 164 8.00 -8.38 -4.37
C ALA A 164 9.33 -8.89 -3.78
N ASP A 165 10.32 -9.15 -4.64
CA ASP A 165 11.65 -9.57 -4.20
C ASP A 165 12.32 -8.50 -3.33
N CYS A 166 12.33 -7.23 -3.79
CA CYS A 166 12.84 -6.14 -2.97
C CYS A 166 12.08 -5.99 -1.65
N PHE A 167 10.74 -6.08 -1.68
CA PHE A 167 9.95 -6.04 -0.45
C PHE A 167 10.33 -7.19 0.50
N GLY A 168 10.43 -8.43 -0.01
CA GLY A 168 10.88 -9.60 0.75
C GLY A 168 12.25 -9.38 1.41
N GLN A 169 13.21 -8.82 0.66
CA GLN A 169 14.54 -8.49 1.21
C GLN A 169 14.48 -7.46 2.35
N TYR A 170 13.63 -6.45 2.26
CA TYR A 170 13.48 -5.45 3.32
C TYR A 170 12.69 -5.98 4.52
N LEU A 171 11.70 -6.88 4.29
CA LEU A 171 11.04 -7.65 5.35
C LEU A 171 12.04 -8.49 6.13
N ALA A 172 12.91 -9.23 5.42
CA ALA A 172 13.95 -10.06 6.03
C ALA A 172 14.97 -9.24 6.86
N LYS A 173 15.16 -7.97 6.51
CA LYS A 173 16.05 -7.04 7.24
C LYS A 173 15.31 -6.22 8.31
N ASN A 174 14.01 -6.46 8.53
CA ASN A 174 13.15 -5.71 9.44
C ASN A 174 13.21 -4.18 9.24
N LYS A 175 13.27 -3.71 7.97
CA LYS A 175 13.31 -2.29 7.63
C LYS A 175 11.89 -1.71 7.55
N THR A 176 11.28 -1.49 8.71
CA THR A 176 9.86 -1.11 8.88
C THR A 176 9.46 0.09 8.01
N GLU A 177 10.26 1.17 7.97
CA GLU A 177 9.96 2.38 7.19
C GLU A 177 9.80 2.05 5.70
N ILE A 178 10.75 1.32 5.12
CA ILE A 178 10.74 0.96 3.70
C ILE A 178 9.63 -0.05 3.41
N CYS A 179 9.42 -1.01 4.30
CA CYS A 179 8.33 -1.98 4.15
C CYS A 179 6.94 -1.31 4.15
N ASN A 180 6.74 -0.25 4.93
CA ASN A 180 5.50 0.54 4.88
C ASN A 180 5.31 1.20 3.52
N LEU A 181 6.37 1.75 2.91
CA LEU A 181 6.29 2.34 1.57
C LEU A 181 5.84 1.32 0.51
N PHE A 182 6.24 0.05 0.62
CA PHE A 182 5.75 -1.01 -0.29
C PHE A 182 4.25 -1.25 -0.14
N LEU A 183 3.72 -1.29 1.09
CA LEU A 183 2.28 -1.43 1.32
C LEU A 183 1.51 -0.18 0.83
N GLU A 184 2.01 1.01 1.10
CA GLU A 184 1.46 2.28 0.61
C GLU A 184 1.51 2.37 -0.92
N ALA A 185 2.53 1.79 -1.55
CA ALA A 185 2.66 1.68 -3.00
C ALA A 185 1.69 0.67 -3.63
N ASP A 186 0.85 0.01 -2.81
CA ASP A 186 -0.15 -0.96 -3.24
C ASP A 186 0.46 -2.19 -3.94
N ILE A 187 1.56 -2.70 -3.40
CA ILE A 187 2.07 -3.99 -3.84
C ILE A 187 1.09 -5.08 -3.44
N ASP A 188 0.85 -6.03 -4.34
CA ASP A 188 -0.05 -7.16 -4.04
C ASP A 188 0.49 -7.94 -2.83
N PRO A 189 -0.24 -8.03 -1.71
CA PRO A 189 0.19 -8.75 -0.51
C PRO A 189 0.36 -10.27 -0.74
N ASN A 190 -0.20 -10.80 -1.83
CA ASN A 190 -0.06 -12.19 -2.27
C ASN A 190 1.16 -12.43 -3.17
N SER A 191 1.94 -11.39 -3.44
CA SER A 191 3.17 -11.53 -4.21
C SER A 191 4.18 -12.43 -3.52
N ARG A 192 5.07 -12.99 -4.35
CA ARG A 192 6.15 -13.89 -3.94
C ARG A 192 7.50 -13.30 -4.34
N ASP A 193 8.54 -13.64 -3.59
CA ASP A 193 9.90 -13.36 -4.02
C ASP A 193 10.33 -14.26 -5.20
N ASP A 194 11.52 -14.03 -5.72
CA ASP A 194 12.08 -14.80 -6.85
C ASP A 194 12.28 -16.30 -6.53
N PHE A 195 12.17 -16.69 -5.25
CA PHE A 195 12.22 -18.08 -4.79
C PHE A 195 10.84 -18.71 -4.59
N GLY A 196 9.77 -18.02 -4.97
CA GLY A 196 8.39 -18.47 -4.80
C GLY A 196 7.91 -18.44 -3.34
N THR A 197 8.56 -17.67 -2.47
CA THR A 197 8.15 -17.52 -1.07
C THR A 197 7.15 -16.39 -0.93
N PRO A 198 5.93 -16.62 -0.40
CA PRO A 198 4.97 -15.55 -0.15
C PRO A 198 5.51 -14.51 0.83
N LEU A 199 5.18 -13.24 0.62
CA LEU A 199 5.59 -12.14 1.51
C LEU A 199 5.21 -12.39 2.98
N LEU A 200 4.02 -12.99 3.21
CA LEU A 200 3.58 -13.38 4.56
C LEU A 200 4.54 -14.39 5.21
N ASN A 201 4.97 -15.43 4.46
CA ASN A 201 5.93 -16.41 4.96
C ASN A 201 7.28 -15.75 5.28
N ILE A 202 7.73 -14.80 4.44
CA ILE A 202 8.99 -14.06 4.70
C ILE A 202 8.87 -13.27 6.00
N ALA A 203 7.74 -12.58 6.25
CA ALA A 203 7.52 -11.85 7.49
C ALA A 203 7.55 -12.80 8.72
N VAL A 204 6.89 -13.97 8.62
CA VAL A 204 6.88 -14.98 9.69
C VAL A 204 8.26 -15.56 9.93
N ARG A 205 9.02 -15.92 8.87
CA ARG A 205 10.39 -16.46 8.97
C ARG A 205 11.35 -15.51 9.66
N ASN A 206 11.06 -14.22 9.67
CA ASN A 206 11.88 -13.18 10.30
C ASN A 206 11.29 -12.63 11.61
N ASP A 207 10.30 -13.34 12.18
CA ASP A 207 9.63 -12.98 13.43
C ASP A 207 9.07 -11.54 13.43
N ASN A 208 8.63 -11.06 12.27
CA ASN A 208 8.14 -9.69 12.09
C ASN A 208 6.61 -9.63 12.30
N GLU A 209 6.18 -9.66 13.57
CA GLU A 209 4.75 -9.67 13.93
C GLU A 209 3.96 -8.49 13.35
N ASP A 210 4.57 -7.30 13.29
CA ASP A 210 3.90 -6.10 12.77
C ASP A 210 3.52 -6.29 11.30
N PHE A 211 4.46 -6.80 10.48
CA PHE A 211 4.18 -7.03 9.07
C PHE A 211 3.34 -8.29 8.81
N VAL A 212 3.38 -9.30 9.67
CA VAL A 212 2.41 -10.41 9.61
C VAL A 212 0.97 -9.86 9.72
N LYS A 213 0.72 -8.97 10.68
CA LYS A 213 -0.59 -8.33 10.87
C LYS A 213 -0.97 -7.46 9.66
N LYS A 214 -0.08 -6.56 9.24
CA LYS A 214 -0.32 -5.64 8.12
C LYS A 214 -0.56 -6.36 6.78
N LEU A 215 0.18 -7.42 6.49
CA LEU A 215 0.00 -8.20 5.26
C LEU A 215 -1.36 -8.92 5.25
N LEU A 216 -1.79 -9.49 6.38
CA LEU A 216 -3.12 -10.09 6.50
C LEU A 216 -4.23 -9.05 6.40
N GLU A 217 -4.06 -7.88 7.00
CA GLU A 217 -5.00 -6.75 6.88
C GLU A 217 -5.09 -6.22 5.44
N ALA A 218 -3.98 -6.27 4.70
CA ALA A 218 -3.92 -5.94 3.29
C ALA A 218 -4.51 -7.02 2.37
N GLY A 219 -4.87 -8.20 2.90
CA GLY A 219 -5.51 -9.29 2.15
C GLY A 219 -4.56 -10.41 1.70
N ALA A 220 -3.43 -10.60 2.39
CA ALA A 220 -2.58 -11.76 2.15
C ALA A 220 -3.33 -13.06 2.47
N ASP A 221 -3.19 -14.06 1.60
CA ASP A 221 -3.73 -15.40 1.83
C ASP A 221 -2.94 -16.09 2.94
N ILE A 222 -3.61 -16.31 4.07
CA ILE A 222 -3.05 -16.93 5.27
C ILE A 222 -2.58 -18.38 5.04
N ASN A 223 -3.16 -19.05 4.04
CA ASN A 223 -2.89 -20.44 3.70
C ASN A 223 -1.96 -20.59 2.49
N SER A 224 -1.42 -19.51 1.98
CA SER A 224 -0.47 -19.54 0.87
C SER A 224 0.76 -20.39 1.21
N VAL A 225 1.20 -21.21 0.25
CA VAL A 225 2.25 -22.22 0.44
C VAL A 225 3.54 -21.77 -0.25
N SER A 226 4.67 -21.83 0.43
CA SER A 226 5.99 -21.52 -0.15
C SER A 226 6.47 -22.60 -1.11
N GLU A 227 7.18 -22.21 -2.18
CA GLU A 227 7.65 -23.16 -3.18
C GLU A 227 8.87 -23.96 -2.74
N ASP A 228 9.63 -23.50 -1.77
CA ASP A 228 10.82 -24.22 -1.27
C ASP A 228 10.44 -25.50 -0.50
N ARG A 229 9.81 -25.37 0.66
CA ARG A 229 9.46 -26.49 1.55
C ARG A 229 8.00 -26.91 1.49
N GLY A 230 7.16 -26.14 0.80
CA GLY A 230 5.71 -26.33 0.86
C GLY A 230 5.12 -25.92 2.23
N TYR A 231 5.73 -24.96 2.90
CA TYR A 231 5.26 -24.48 4.20
C TYR A 231 4.23 -23.37 4.03
N THR A 232 3.18 -23.44 4.83
CA THR A 232 2.28 -22.31 5.08
C THR A 232 2.91 -21.37 6.11
N ALA A 233 2.32 -20.17 6.29
CA ALA A 233 2.77 -19.22 7.30
C ALA A 233 2.76 -19.84 8.71
N VAL A 234 1.72 -20.63 9.06
CA VAL A 234 1.65 -21.29 10.37
C VAL A 234 2.74 -22.37 10.53
N MET A 235 3.08 -23.10 9.46
CA MET A 235 4.20 -24.05 9.49
C MET A 235 5.53 -23.37 9.75
N ASP A 236 5.79 -22.24 9.11
CA ASP A 236 7.00 -21.45 9.34
C ASP A 236 7.07 -20.93 10.78
N ALA A 237 5.94 -20.45 11.35
CA ALA A 237 5.86 -19.99 12.74
C ALA A 237 6.13 -21.12 13.74
N VAL A 238 5.55 -22.30 13.50
CA VAL A 238 5.76 -23.52 14.31
C VAL A 238 7.23 -23.95 14.26
N TRP A 239 7.81 -24.02 13.07
CA TRP A 239 9.23 -24.38 12.91
C TRP A 239 10.16 -23.39 13.63
N ARG A 240 9.88 -22.09 13.53
CA ARG A 240 10.61 -21.06 14.27
C ARG A 240 10.41 -21.15 15.79
N GLY A 241 9.32 -21.76 16.24
CA GLY A 241 8.93 -21.83 17.64
C GLY A 241 8.34 -20.51 18.16
N ASN A 242 7.84 -19.67 17.25
CA ASN A 242 7.20 -18.41 17.61
C ASN A 242 5.74 -18.66 18.05
N TYR A 243 5.53 -18.75 19.35
CA TYR A 243 4.23 -19.02 19.93
C TYR A 243 3.21 -17.92 19.62
N GLU A 244 3.62 -16.64 19.71
CA GLU A 244 2.70 -15.50 19.52
C GLU A 244 2.22 -15.40 18.07
N ILE A 245 3.11 -15.55 17.09
CA ILE A 245 2.72 -15.59 15.68
C ILE A 245 1.87 -16.82 15.40
N THR A 246 2.22 -18.00 15.94
CA THR A 246 1.42 -19.22 15.76
C THR A 246 0.01 -19.02 16.29
N LYS A 247 -0.13 -18.50 17.52
CA LYS A 247 -1.42 -18.21 18.14
C LYS A 247 -2.24 -17.22 17.30
N PHE A 248 -1.63 -16.13 16.87
CA PHE A 248 -2.27 -15.11 16.04
C PHE A 248 -2.79 -15.70 14.72
N LEU A 249 -1.99 -16.50 14.02
CA LEU A 249 -2.40 -17.13 12.76
C LEU A 249 -3.58 -18.13 12.99
N ILE A 250 -3.56 -18.89 14.08
CA ILE A 250 -4.68 -19.77 14.48
C ILE A 250 -5.96 -18.94 14.70
N GLU A 251 -5.88 -17.84 15.46
CA GLU A 251 -7.00 -16.94 15.73
C GLU A 251 -7.56 -16.30 14.45
N LYS A 252 -6.73 -16.11 13.42
CA LYS A 252 -7.12 -15.62 12.10
C LYS A 252 -7.65 -16.71 11.15
N GLY A 253 -7.74 -17.95 11.61
CA GLY A 253 -8.34 -19.07 10.88
C GLY A 253 -7.40 -19.79 9.92
N ALA A 254 -6.09 -19.83 10.21
CA ALA A 254 -5.14 -20.60 9.42
C ALA A 254 -5.51 -22.11 9.43
N GLU A 255 -5.35 -22.77 8.29
CA GLU A 255 -5.52 -24.22 8.16
C GLU A 255 -4.39 -24.97 8.89
N LEU A 256 -4.77 -25.86 9.82
CA LEU A 256 -3.80 -26.53 10.70
C LEU A 256 -3.41 -27.94 10.23
N ASN A 257 -4.13 -28.50 9.26
CA ASN A 257 -3.95 -29.88 8.81
C ASN A 257 -3.30 -29.97 7.41
N THR A 258 -2.78 -28.87 6.89
CA THR A 258 -1.95 -28.86 5.69
C THR A 258 -0.67 -29.66 5.93
N ILE A 259 -0.12 -30.21 4.83
CA ILE A 259 1.13 -30.95 4.85
C ILE A 259 2.18 -30.30 3.94
N SER A 260 3.43 -30.33 4.37
CA SER A 260 4.57 -29.83 3.60
C SER A 260 4.91 -30.75 2.41
N LYS A 261 5.87 -30.32 1.57
CA LYS A 261 6.40 -31.19 0.50
C LYS A 261 6.98 -32.51 0.99
N GLU A 262 7.43 -32.56 2.25
CA GLU A 262 7.95 -33.76 2.92
C GLU A 262 6.85 -34.53 3.67
N GLY A 263 5.59 -34.14 3.50
CA GLY A 263 4.44 -34.75 4.17
C GLY A 263 4.27 -34.38 5.64
N GLN A 264 5.06 -33.44 6.17
CA GLN A 264 5.01 -33.08 7.58
C GLN A 264 3.80 -32.17 7.87
N SER A 265 3.02 -32.52 8.89
CA SER A 265 1.96 -31.67 9.42
C SER A 265 2.52 -30.65 10.42
N ASN A 266 1.71 -29.63 10.79
CA ASN A 266 2.07 -28.66 11.82
C ASN A 266 2.47 -29.34 13.15
N LEU A 267 1.73 -30.37 13.56
CA LEU A 267 2.05 -31.11 14.79
C LEU A 267 3.33 -31.92 14.67
N VAL A 268 3.61 -32.55 13.50
CA VAL A 268 4.88 -33.27 13.27
C VAL A 268 6.06 -32.28 13.39
N LEU A 269 5.95 -31.08 12.81
CA LEU A 269 6.97 -30.03 12.95
C LEU A 269 7.14 -29.59 14.40
N ALA A 270 6.04 -29.36 15.13
CA ALA A 270 6.08 -28.95 16.53
C ALA A 270 6.71 -29.99 17.44
N VAL A 271 6.37 -31.28 17.25
CA VAL A 271 6.97 -32.41 17.98
C VAL A 271 8.45 -32.55 17.65
N GLY A 272 8.81 -32.49 16.36
CA GLY A 272 10.21 -32.56 15.93
C GLY A 272 11.09 -31.47 16.54
N ALA A 273 10.57 -30.26 16.63
CA ALA A 273 11.27 -29.11 17.19
C ALA A 273 11.13 -28.98 18.73
N ASP A 274 10.48 -29.92 19.41
CA ASP A 274 10.25 -29.96 20.87
C ASP A 274 9.49 -28.71 21.41
N ARG A 275 8.44 -28.30 20.68
CA ARG A 275 7.65 -27.10 20.98
C ARG A 275 6.37 -27.45 21.75
N THR A 276 6.48 -27.87 23.01
CA THR A 276 5.37 -28.38 23.85
C THR A 276 4.16 -27.42 23.86
N LYS A 277 4.37 -26.12 24.11
CA LYS A 277 3.28 -25.12 24.13
C LYS A 277 2.60 -24.96 22.77
N ILE A 278 3.37 -25.07 21.68
CA ILE A 278 2.82 -25.01 20.32
C ILE A 278 2.04 -26.29 19.98
N CYS A 279 2.51 -27.47 20.43
CA CYS A 279 1.74 -28.73 20.31
C CYS A 279 0.38 -28.57 20.99
N GLU A 280 0.36 -28.01 22.19
CA GLU A 280 -0.86 -27.82 22.98
C GLU A 280 -1.87 -26.88 22.26
N ILE A 281 -1.43 -25.70 21.80
CA ILE A 281 -2.34 -24.76 21.13
C ILE A 281 -2.83 -25.31 19.77
N LEU A 282 -1.99 -26.00 19.01
CA LEU A 282 -2.37 -26.63 17.76
C LEU A 282 -3.43 -27.71 17.97
N ALA A 283 -3.20 -28.65 18.90
CA ALA A 283 -4.13 -29.74 19.18
C ALA A 283 -5.48 -29.24 19.69
N LYS A 284 -5.48 -28.25 20.60
CA LYS A 284 -6.70 -27.62 21.12
C LYS A 284 -7.53 -26.90 20.05
N ASN A 285 -6.90 -26.48 18.96
CA ASN A 285 -7.56 -25.79 17.85
C ASN A 285 -7.80 -26.67 16.61
N GLY A 286 -7.70 -28.02 16.76
CA GLY A 286 -8.14 -28.96 15.75
C GLY A 286 -7.05 -29.48 14.81
N ALA A 287 -5.77 -29.30 15.15
CA ALA A 287 -4.70 -30.01 14.45
C ALA A 287 -4.79 -31.50 14.77
N ASP A 288 -4.83 -32.36 13.74
CA ASP A 288 -4.97 -33.79 13.85
C ASP A 288 -3.58 -34.43 14.13
N PRO A 289 -3.39 -35.08 15.30
CA PRO A 289 -2.12 -35.71 15.67
C PRO A 289 -1.81 -36.99 14.89
N ASP A 290 -2.77 -37.50 14.12
CA ASP A 290 -2.67 -38.80 13.44
C ASP A 290 -2.32 -38.69 11.95
N ILE A 291 -2.21 -37.46 11.41
CA ILE A 291 -1.73 -37.22 10.05
C ILE A 291 -0.32 -37.80 9.92
N LYS A 292 -0.16 -38.75 9.00
CA LYS A 292 1.12 -39.42 8.73
C LYS A 292 1.94 -38.66 7.70
N ASP A 293 3.23 -38.52 7.97
CA ASP A 293 4.21 -38.04 7.02
C ASP A 293 4.61 -39.11 5.97
N GLN A 294 5.56 -38.78 5.11
CA GLN A 294 6.06 -39.69 4.07
C GLN A 294 6.73 -40.94 4.63
N MET A 295 7.17 -40.97 5.90
CA MET A 295 7.72 -42.09 6.59
C MET A 295 6.65 -42.96 7.28
N GLY A 296 5.38 -42.59 7.15
CA GLY A 296 4.24 -43.26 7.76
C GLY A 296 4.06 -42.96 9.25
N MET A 297 4.80 -41.98 9.82
CA MET A 297 4.75 -41.62 11.21
C MET A 297 3.87 -40.40 11.44
N SER A 298 3.06 -40.44 12.49
CA SER A 298 2.23 -39.31 12.93
C SER A 298 2.91 -38.51 14.06
N ALA A 299 2.38 -37.34 14.37
CA ALA A 299 2.88 -36.51 15.49
C ALA A 299 2.82 -37.27 16.81
N TYR A 300 1.70 -37.98 17.07
CA TYR A 300 1.56 -38.82 18.25
C TYR A 300 2.57 -39.99 18.27
N GLY A 301 2.77 -40.60 17.10
CA GLY A 301 3.77 -41.67 16.90
C GLY A 301 5.20 -41.17 17.21
N TYR A 302 5.60 -40.04 16.67
CA TYR A 302 6.90 -39.43 16.96
C TYR A 302 7.08 -39.07 18.43
N ALA A 303 6.05 -38.46 19.07
CA ALA A 303 6.10 -38.12 20.46
C ALA A 303 6.31 -39.36 21.37
N THR A 304 5.64 -40.47 21.01
CA THR A 304 5.77 -41.77 21.69
C THR A 304 7.15 -42.38 21.46
N LEU A 305 7.62 -42.43 20.22
CA LEU A 305 8.91 -42.99 19.81
C LEU A 305 10.08 -42.27 20.52
N PHE A 306 10.03 -40.95 20.54
CA PHE A 306 11.08 -40.13 21.18
C PHE A 306 10.88 -39.92 22.69
N LYS A 307 9.91 -40.63 23.30
CA LYS A 307 9.61 -40.59 24.75
C LYS A 307 9.36 -39.15 25.25
N LYS A 308 8.71 -38.32 24.46
CA LYS A 308 8.30 -36.96 24.83
C LYS A 308 7.00 -37.02 25.65
N THR A 309 7.08 -37.46 26.89
CA THR A 309 5.92 -37.80 27.72
C THR A 309 4.93 -36.67 27.87
N GLU A 310 5.39 -35.43 28.11
CA GLU A 310 4.54 -34.25 28.18
C GLU A 310 3.74 -34.00 26.91
N ILE A 311 4.38 -34.12 25.76
CA ILE A 311 3.71 -33.97 24.45
C ILE A 311 2.73 -35.12 24.18
N VAL A 312 3.09 -36.35 24.55
CA VAL A 312 2.18 -37.52 24.48
C VAL A 312 0.92 -37.26 25.27
N ASP A 313 1.04 -36.78 26.52
CA ASP A 313 -0.11 -36.49 27.36
C ASP A 313 -0.99 -35.40 26.81
N ILE A 314 -0.40 -34.37 26.16
CA ILE A 314 -1.12 -33.31 25.46
C ILE A 314 -1.89 -33.83 24.22
N LEU A 315 -1.26 -34.71 23.43
CA LEU A 315 -1.84 -35.18 22.18
C LEU A 315 -2.82 -36.33 22.38
N LYS A 316 -2.69 -37.13 23.45
CA LYS A 316 -3.50 -38.31 23.74
C LYS A 316 -5.02 -38.08 23.69
N PRO A 317 -5.59 -36.95 24.18
CA PRO A 317 -7.04 -36.72 24.09
C PRO A 317 -7.56 -36.54 22.66
N PHE A 318 -6.69 -36.23 21.71
CA PHE A 318 -7.01 -35.95 20.30
C PHE A 318 -6.61 -37.09 19.37
N HIS A 319 -5.86 -38.07 19.87
CA HIS A 319 -5.44 -39.27 19.13
C HIS A 319 -6.62 -40.22 18.99
N LYS A 320 -6.80 -40.76 17.79
CA LYS A 320 -7.79 -41.81 17.46
C LYS A 320 -7.09 -43.17 17.50
N GLU A 321 -7.58 -44.07 18.33
CA GLU A 321 -7.09 -45.46 18.41
C GLU A 321 -7.29 -46.22 17.13
#